data_2cd557af410ac439ebcf28f67f9b00a9
#
_entry.id   2cd557af410ac439ebcf28f67f9b00a9
#
_cell.length_a   1.000
_cell.length_b   1.000
_cell.length_c   1.000
_cell.angle_alpha   90.00
_cell.angle_beta   90.00
_cell.angle_gamma   90.00
#
_symmetry.space_group_name_H-M   'P 1'
#
loop_
_entity.id
_entity.type
_entity.pdbx_description
1 polymer ?
#
loop_
_entity_poly.entity_id
_entity_poly.type
_entity_poly.pdbx_seq_one_letter_code
_entity_poly.pdbx_strand_id
1 'polypeptide(L)'
;MDDIKKLIQVGVEGWGTYIPAVKHSASYISEKSGIPQNVLETKFGLNAKSIAGPEDHNVAMAVKASNVAIQRAGINAQEIDMVIWAGEITDKHLMQTYGIKLQNDIGAVNAMAFDINQRCATFMLAFNLVKGMMFMDPRIKRVLIASGYRNCDLINYSNIRTRFMISLAASGVAILLKRDHPENALLASAVITDGQFCEDVYVPGGGSGIPMTTAGGDIPPTAYEVIEKKLNYLDVPDPEAMKNRLDELSMSNFIKVIDKAINDSGYSRKDIGYLGLLHMKPSAFEYVAKELGVDVRTKTTYWDEFVKLGHMGQNDCLMSLEFGIKHNKIKPGDLVVFAAAGIGYCWGASCIKWGKN
;
A
#
# COMPACT_ATOMS: atom_id res chain seq x y z
N MET A 1 25.39 17.40 5.83
CA MET A 1 24.16 16.58 5.69
C MET A 1 23.37 16.50 7.00
N ASP A 2 24.00 16.52 8.15
CA ASP A 2 23.30 16.42 9.44
C ASP A 2 22.48 17.66 9.82
N ASP A 3 22.89 18.86 9.37
CA ASP A 3 22.14 20.10 9.62
C ASP A 3 20.84 20.22 8.82
N ILE A 4 20.75 19.57 7.65
CA ILE A 4 19.52 19.57 6.83
C ILE A 4 18.43 18.70 7.49
N LYS A 5 18.80 17.62 8.17
CA LYS A 5 17.83 16.73 8.86
C LYS A 5 17.17 17.39 10.09
N LYS A 6 17.75 18.46 10.63
CA LYS A 6 17.21 19.20 11.79
C LYS A 6 16.27 20.35 11.42
N LEU A 7 16.15 20.70 10.14
CA LEU A 7 15.51 21.95 9.71
C LEU A 7 13.97 21.92 9.73
N ILE A 8 13.34 20.77 9.55
CA ILE A 8 11.88 20.62 9.71
C ILE A 8 11.53 19.29 10.35
N GLN A 9 10.57 19.32 11.26
CA GLN A 9 9.93 18.12 11.78
C GLN A 9 8.61 17.92 11.05
N VAL A 10 8.38 16.73 10.51
CA VAL A 10 7.09 16.34 9.93
C VAL A 10 6.54 15.22 10.78
N GLY A 11 5.32 15.35 11.23
CA GLY A 11 4.66 14.33 12.05
C GLY A 11 3.28 13.98 11.52
N VAL A 12 2.74 12.87 12.01
CA VAL A 12 1.40 12.40 11.68
C VAL A 12 0.40 13.11 12.60
N GLU A 13 -0.45 13.98 12.03
CA GLU A 13 -1.51 14.69 12.75
C GLU A 13 -2.82 13.87 12.79
N GLY A 14 -3.05 13.01 11.79
CA GLY A 14 -4.22 12.14 11.73
C GLY A 14 -4.05 11.01 10.71
N TRP A 15 -4.80 9.96 10.89
CA TRP A 15 -4.86 8.83 9.96
C TRP A 15 -6.28 8.24 9.95
N GLY A 16 -6.62 7.54 8.87
CA GLY A 16 -7.91 6.89 8.75
C GLY A 16 -7.85 5.68 7.84
N THR A 17 -8.76 4.74 8.08
CA THR A 17 -8.88 3.51 7.31
C THR A 17 -10.33 3.22 6.97
N TYR A 18 -10.53 2.50 5.88
CA TYR A 18 -11.82 1.96 5.46
C TYR A 18 -11.64 0.54 4.93
N ILE A 19 -12.47 -0.38 5.39
CA ILE A 19 -12.51 -1.76 4.93
C ILE A 19 -13.91 -2.07 4.42
N PRO A 20 -14.09 -2.50 3.15
CA PRO A 20 -15.37 -2.97 2.64
C PRO A 20 -15.96 -4.11 3.48
N ALA A 21 -17.28 -4.12 3.58
CA ALA A 21 -18.00 -5.12 4.37
C ALA A 21 -17.99 -6.53 3.76
N VAL A 22 -17.93 -6.60 2.42
CA VAL A 22 -17.96 -7.88 1.68
C VAL A 22 -16.62 -8.60 1.82
N LYS A 23 -16.68 -9.92 2.02
CA LYS A 23 -15.48 -10.78 2.11
C LYS A 23 -15.66 -12.06 1.30
N HIS A 24 -14.57 -12.53 0.71
CA HIS A 24 -14.46 -13.90 0.22
C HIS A 24 -13.71 -14.74 1.26
N SER A 25 -14.36 -15.78 1.79
CA SER A 25 -13.74 -16.72 2.72
C SER A 25 -12.77 -17.67 2.02
N ALA A 26 -11.86 -18.28 2.79
CA ALA A 26 -10.97 -19.33 2.25
C ALA A 26 -11.76 -20.48 1.61
N SER A 27 -12.93 -20.84 2.16
CA SER A 27 -13.82 -21.84 1.55
C SER A 27 -14.33 -21.43 0.18
N TYR A 28 -14.81 -20.19 0.03
CA TYR A 28 -15.25 -19.65 -1.26
C TYR A 28 -14.10 -19.60 -2.29
N ILE A 29 -12.93 -19.11 -1.85
CA ILE A 29 -11.74 -19.05 -2.72
C ILE A 29 -11.28 -20.45 -3.11
N SER A 30 -11.34 -21.42 -2.21
CA SER A 30 -11.01 -22.83 -2.47
C SER A 30 -11.91 -23.41 -3.56
N GLU A 31 -13.23 -23.20 -3.45
CA GLU A 31 -14.21 -23.63 -4.47
C GLU A 31 -13.88 -23.07 -5.87
N LYS A 32 -13.53 -21.77 -5.95
CA LYS A 32 -13.28 -21.09 -7.25
C LYS A 32 -11.91 -21.34 -7.82
N SER A 33 -10.90 -21.63 -7.00
CA SER A 33 -9.49 -21.76 -7.42
C SER A 33 -9.00 -23.20 -7.50
N GLY A 34 -9.71 -24.15 -6.89
CA GLY A 34 -9.25 -25.52 -6.71
C GLY A 34 -8.07 -25.67 -5.71
N ILE A 35 -7.67 -24.62 -5.01
CA ILE A 35 -6.66 -24.70 -3.95
C ILE A 35 -7.34 -25.20 -2.69
N PRO A 36 -6.85 -26.27 -2.02
CA PRO A 36 -7.44 -26.76 -0.78
C PRO A 36 -7.52 -25.65 0.29
N GLN A 37 -8.66 -25.55 1.00
CA GLN A 37 -8.89 -24.49 2.00
C GLN A 37 -7.79 -24.43 3.06
N ASN A 38 -7.34 -25.56 3.57
CA ASN A 38 -6.25 -25.62 4.55
C ASN A 38 -4.93 -25.07 4.01
N VAL A 39 -4.69 -25.17 2.69
CA VAL A 39 -3.50 -24.59 2.06
C VAL A 39 -3.63 -23.05 2.00
N LEU A 40 -4.81 -22.52 1.67
CA LEU A 40 -5.08 -21.09 1.73
C LEU A 40 -4.82 -20.55 3.15
N GLU A 41 -5.35 -21.20 4.16
CA GLU A 41 -5.23 -20.77 5.56
C GLU A 41 -3.79 -20.87 6.08
N THR A 42 -3.09 -22.00 5.82
CA THR A 42 -1.78 -22.27 6.43
C THR A 42 -0.58 -21.79 5.60
N LYS A 43 -0.65 -21.91 4.27
CA LYS A 43 0.49 -21.56 3.38
C LYS A 43 0.39 -20.15 2.82
N PHE A 44 -0.84 -19.65 2.59
CA PHE A 44 -1.05 -18.29 2.13
C PHE A 44 -1.37 -17.32 3.27
N GLY A 45 -1.71 -17.81 4.48
CA GLY A 45 -2.15 -16.97 5.58
C GLY A 45 -3.44 -16.24 5.27
N LEU A 46 -4.40 -16.93 4.64
CA LEU A 46 -5.61 -16.33 4.09
C LEU A 46 -6.85 -17.07 4.57
N ASN A 47 -7.47 -16.60 5.64
CA ASN A 47 -8.76 -17.11 6.14
C ASN A 47 -9.93 -16.44 5.39
N ALA A 48 -9.74 -15.18 5.02
CA ALA A 48 -10.65 -14.40 4.20
C ALA A 48 -9.91 -13.21 3.60
N LYS A 49 -10.51 -12.55 2.59
CA LYS A 49 -10.07 -11.25 2.09
C LYS A 49 -11.23 -10.30 1.89
N SER A 50 -10.98 -8.98 2.06
CA SER A 50 -11.98 -7.96 1.79
C SER A 50 -12.15 -7.76 0.28
N ILE A 51 -13.40 -7.56 -0.14
CA ILE A 51 -13.81 -7.39 -1.54
C ILE A 51 -14.57 -6.08 -1.66
N ALA A 52 -14.24 -5.29 -2.68
CA ALA A 52 -14.95 -4.05 -2.96
C ALA A 52 -16.40 -4.34 -3.40
N GLY A 53 -17.34 -3.64 -2.79
CA GLY A 53 -18.73 -3.59 -3.24
C GLY A 53 -18.93 -2.68 -4.47
N PRO A 54 -20.16 -2.59 -4.99
CA PRO A 54 -20.45 -1.77 -6.16
C PRO A 54 -20.07 -0.28 -6.00
N GLU A 55 -20.22 0.27 -4.80
CA GLU A 55 -19.93 1.68 -4.49
C GLU A 55 -18.53 1.90 -3.90
N ASP A 56 -17.75 0.84 -3.70
CA ASP A 56 -16.40 0.92 -3.16
C ASP A 56 -15.37 1.17 -4.29
N HIS A 57 -15.56 2.27 -5.02
CA HIS A 57 -14.55 2.76 -5.96
C HIS A 57 -13.30 3.22 -5.22
N ASN A 58 -12.15 3.22 -5.88
CA ASN A 58 -10.88 3.55 -5.22
C ASN A 58 -10.91 4.92 -4.52
N VAL A 59 -11.32 5.97 -5.23
CA VAL A 59 -11.43 7.31 -4.63
C VAL A 59 -12.50 7.35 -3.54
N ALA A 60 -13.65 6.67 -3.71
CA ALA A 60 -14.70 6.63 -2.69
C ALA A 60 -14.22 5.99 -1.38
N MET A 61 -13.44 4.92 -1.44
CA MET A 61 -12.82 4.31 -0.25
C MET A 61 -11.80 5.24 0.42
N ALA A 62 -10.98 5.93 -0.39
CA ALA A 62 -10.03 6.92 0.10
C ALA A 62 -10.71 8.13 0.76
N VAL A 63 -11.84 8.61 0.22
CA VAL A 63 -12.66 9.68 0.82
C VAL A 63 -13.16 9.28 2.21
N LYS A 64 -13.69 8.05 2.35
CA LYS A 64 -14.12 7.53 3.66
C LYS A 64 -12.98 7.52 4.67
N ALA A 65 -11.81 7.06 4.28
CA ALA A 65 -10.61 7.04 5.12
C ALA A 65 -10.10 8.47 5.42
N SER A 66 -10.11 9.37 4.44
CA SER A 66 -9.67 10.76 4.59
C SER A 66 -10.54 11.52 5.59
N ASN A 67 -11.84 11.33 5.55
CA ASN A 67 -12.76 11.96 6.52
C ASN A 67 -12.45 11.51 7.96
N VAL A 68 -12.09 10.26 8.16
CA VAL A 68 -11.65 9.78 9.49
C VAL A 68 -10.33 10.44 9.90
N ALA A 69 -9.36 10.57 8.99
CA ALA A 69 -8.07 11.21 9.27
C ALA A 69 -8.25 12.71 9.64
N ILE A 70 -9.07 13.44 8.88
CA ILE A 70 -9.42 14.85 9.10
C ILE A 70 -10.12 15.02 10.46
N GLN A 71 -11.09 14.15 10.76
CA GLN A 71 -11.80 14.17 12.05
C GLN A 71 -10.85 13.91 13.22
N ARG A 72 -9.95 12.93 13.12
CA ARG A 72 -8.94 12.63 14.17
C ARG A 72 -7.98 13.77 14.39
N ALA A 73 -7.60 14.47 13.32
CA ALA A 73 -6.74 15.66 13.41
C ALA A 73 -7.49 16.89 13.98
N GLY A 74 -8.81 16.88 14.03
CA GLY A 74 -9.62 17.99 14.54
C GLY A 74 -9.54 19.25 13.67
N ILE A 75 -9.38 19.11 12.35
CA ILE A 75 -9.23 20.22 11.41
C ILE A 75 -10.39 20.25 10.39
N ASN A 76 -10.48 21.36 9.64
CA ASN A 76 -11.30 21.43 8.44
C ASN A 76 -10.50 21.03 7.20
N ALA A 77 -11.12 20.39 6.22
CA ALA A 77 -10.45 20.01 4.98
C ALA A 77 -9.83 21.20 4.22
N GLN A 78 -10.36 22.40 4.38
CA GLN A 78 -9.85 23.64 3.78
C GLN A 78 -8.48 24.08 4.35
N GLU A 79 -8.04 23.50 5.48
CA GLU A 79 -6.73 23.74 6.08
C GLU A 79 -5.64 22.84 5.49
N ILE A 80 -5.99 21.95 4.57
CA ILE A 80 -5.05 21.09 3.84
C ILE A 80 -4.48 21.88 2.67
N ASP A 81 -3.15 21.95 2.59
CA ASP A 81 -2.42 22.67 1.53
C ASP A 81 -2.16 21.80 0.31
N MET A 82 -2.14 20.46 0.51
CA MET A 82 -1.83 19.50 -0.56
C MET A 82 -2.55 18.18 -0.35
N VAL A 83 -3.07 17.61 -1.43
CA VAL A 83 -3.68 16.28 -1.48
C VAL A 83 -2.88 15.41 -2.46
N ILE A 84 -2.38 14.29 -2.01
CA ILE A 84 -1.65 13.33 -2.84
C ILE A 84 -2.45 12.02 -2.92
N TRP A 85 -2.82 11.65 -4.15
CA TRP A 85 -3.29 10.31 -4.42
C TRP A 85 -2.09 9.35 -4.47
N ALA A 86 -2.06 8.40 -3.54
CA ALA A 86 -1.00 7.39 -3.45
C ALA A 86 -1.55 6.04 -3.87
N GLY A 87 -1.77 5.83 -5.16
CA GLY A 87 -2.45 4.62 -5.58
C GLY A 87 -2.24 4.25 -7.03
N GLU A 88 -2.90 3.18 -7.43
CA GLU A 88 -2.89 2.72 -8.79
C GLU A 88 -3.88 3.51 -9.66
N ILE A 89 -3.73 3.41 -10.98
CA ILE A 89 -4.32 4.34 -11.94
C ILE A 89 -5.71 3.93 -12.45
N THR A 90 -6.49 3.18 -11.66
CA THR A 90 -7.85 2.80 -12.04
C THR A 90 -8.86 3.19 -10.96
N ASP A 91 -9.91 3.90 -11.36
CA ASP A 91 -11.08 4.22 -10.52
C ASP A 91 -12.35 4.02 -11.34
N LYS A 92 -13.42 4.70 -10.98
CA LYS A 92 -14.73 4.66 -11.66
C LYS A 92 -14.63 5.04 -13.14
N HIS A 93 -13.74 5.94 -13.49
CA HIS A 93 -13.48 6.38 -14.87
C HIS A 93 -11.98 6.41 -15.15
N LEU A 94 -11.61 6.06 -16.38
CA LEU A 94 -10.24 6.24 -16.87
C LEU A 94 -9.92 7.71 -17.13
N MET A 95 -8.64 8.06 -17.21
CA MET A 95 -8.15 9.42 -17.56
C MET A 95 -8.56 10.53 -16.57
N GLN A 96 -8.85 10.18 -15.31
CA GLN A 96 -9.01 11.16 -14.25
C GLN A 96 -7.68 11.34 -13.47
N THR A 97 -7.46 12.55 -12.96
CA THR A 97 -6.47 12.78 -11.90
C THR A 97 -7.17 12.53 -10.57
N TYR A 98 -6.86 11.40 -9.95
CA TYR A 98 -7.61 10.93 -8.78
C TYR A 98 -7.37 11.78 -7.54
N GLY A 99 -6.18 12.40 -7.43
CA GLY A 99 -5.89 13.38 -6.38
C GLY A 99 -6.78 14.61 -6.47
N ILE A 100 -7.05 15.13 -7.68
CA ILE A 100 -7.97 16.26 -7.89
C ILE A 100 -9.42 15.85 -7.54
N LYS A 101 -9.82 14.64 -7.95
CA LYS A 101 -11.14 14.12 -7.56
C LYS A 101 -11.25 13.97 -6.04
N LEU A 102 -10.26 13.38 -5.38
CA LEU A 102 -10.20 13.24 -3.93
C LEU A 102 -10.27 14.60 -3.23
N GLN A 103 -9.48 15.59 -3.69
CA GLN A 103 -9.50 16.97 -3.21
C GLN A 103 -10.90 17.56 -3.21
N ASN A 104 -11.62 17.43 -4.34
CA ASN A 104 -13.00 17.91 -4.48
C ASN A 104 -13.92 17.19 -3.51
N ASP A 105 -13.87 15.86 -3.47
CA ASP A 105 -14.83 15.03 -2.73
C ASP A 105 -14.68 15.15 -1.20
N ILE A 106 -13.49 15.54 -0.69
CA ILE A 106 -13.27 15.85 0.74
C ILE A 106 -13.45 17.34 1.08
N GLY A 107 -13.63 18.21 0.08
CA GLY A 107 -13.78 19.66 0.28
C GLY A 107 -12.47 20.40 0.58
N ALA A 108 -11.31 19.88 0.19
CA ALA A 108 -9.99 20.52 0.38
C ALA A 108 -9.72 21.56 -0.73
N VAL A 109 -10.60 22.54 -0.87
CA VAL A 109 -10.67 23.50 -1.99
C VAL A 109 -9.42 24.37 -2.15
N ASN A 110 -8.63 24.54 -1.09
CA ASN A 110 -7.40 25.34 -1.09
C ASN A 110 -6.15 24.52 -1.44
N ALA A 111 -6.26 23.20 -1.48
CA ALA A 111 -5.13 22.31 -1.68
C ALA A 111 -4.70 22.23 -3.16
N MET A 112 -3.41 22.08 -3.42
CA MET A 112 -2.90 21.52 -4.68
C MET A 112 -3.06 19.99 -4.64
N ALA A 113 -3.39 19.35 -5.77
CA ALA A 113 -3.57 17.90 -5.81
C ALA A 113 -2.88 17.26 -7.03
N PHE A 114 -2.30 16.05 -6.82
CA PHE A 114 -1.68 15.24 -7.86
C PHE A 114 -1.61 13.76 -7.47
N ASP A 115 -1.23 12.92 -8.43
CA ASP A 115 -1.14 11.47 -8.29
C ASP A 115 0.31 11.00 -8.28
N ILE A 116 0.63 10.00 -7.45
CA ILE A 116 1.89 9.26 -7.46
C ILE A 116 1.64 7.75 -7.40
N ASN A 117 2.53 6.99 -8.02
CA ASN A 117 2.45 5.53 -8.02
C ASN A 117 3.85 4.89 -7.95
N GLN A 118 4.05 4.03 -6.96
CA GLN A 118 5.20 3.14 -6.78
C GLN A 118 4.70 1.79 -6.27
N ARG A 119 3.57 1.31 -6.78
CA ARG A 119 2.91 0.08 -6.34
C ARG A 119 2.82 0.01 -4.81
N CYS A 120 3.11 -1.14 -4.20
CA CYS A 120 2.97 -1.30 -2.74
C CYS A 120 3.92 -0.43 -1.91
N ALA A 121 4.99 0.14 -2.51
CA ALA A 121 5.91 1.07 -1.83
C ALA A 121 5.54 2.56 -1.98
N THR A 122 4.35 2.89 -2.51
CA THR A 122 3.95 4.27 -2.83
C THR A 122 4.00 5.19 -1.61
N PHE A 123 3.56 4.74 -0.43
CA PHE A 123 3.60 5.59 0.79
C PHE A 123 5.03 5.94 1.21
N MET A 124 6.00 5.03 1.06
CA MET A 124 7.40 5.28 1.40
C MET A 124 8.01 6.35 0.48
N LEU A 125 7.69 6.30 -0.82
CA LEU A 125 8.05 7.34 -1.77
C LEU A 125 7.35 8.66 -1.44
N ALA A 126 6.04 8.63 -1.16
CA ALA A 126 5.25 9.80 -0.79
C ALA A 126 5.81 10.53 0.42
N PHE A 127 6.21 9.81 1.45
CA PHE A 127 6.80 10.38 2.66
C PHE A 127 8.10 11.15 2.38
N ASN A 128 8.97 10.61 1.53
CA ASN A 128 10.17 11.32 1.09
C ASN A 128 9.84 12.60 0.29
N LEU A 129 8.89 12.50 -0.66
CA LEU A 129 8.48 13.64 -1.47
C LEU A 129 7.87 14.74 -0.61
N VAL A 130 6.96 14.41 0.30
CA VAL A 130 6.30 15.39 1.18
C VAL A 130 7.31 16.10 2.08
N LYS A 131 8.27 15.37 2.68
CA LYS A 131 9.34 16.01 3.47
C LYS A 131 10.17 16.99 2.63
N GLY A 132 10.52 16.59 1.41
CA GLY A 132 11.24 17.47 0.48
C GLY A 132 10.42 18.71 0.09
N MET A 133 9.14 18.53 -0.26
CA MET A 133 8.26 19.63 -0.63
C MET A 133 8.00 20.60 0.54
N MET A 134 7.72 20.07 1.73
CA MET A 134 7.58 20.89 2.93
C MET A 134 8.87 21.63 3.29
N PHE A 135 10.04 21.03 3.04
CA PHE A 135 11.32 21.69 3.25
C PHE A 135 11.52 22.87 2.30
N MET A 136 11.22 22.68 1.01
CA MET A 136 11.41 23.69 -0.03
C MET A 136 10.38 24.83 0.03
N ASP A 137 9.15 24.53 0.45
CA ASP A 137 8.07 25.53 0.53
C ASP A 137 7.45 25.55 1.94
N PRO A 138 7.76 26.56 2.75
CA PRO A 138 7.22 26.68 4.11
C PRO A 138 5.72 26.99 4.17
N ARG A 139 5.08 27.30 3.05
CA ARG A 139 3.61 27.47 2.97
C ARG A 139 2.88 26.14 3.03
N ILE A 140 3.54 25.05 2.65
CA ILE A 140 2.98 23.70 2.74
C ILE A 140 3.08 23.22 4.19
N LYS A 141 2.00 23.31 4.93
CA LYS A 141 1.92 22.97 6.36
C LYS A 141 1.25 21.63 6.60
N ARG A 142 0.19 21.30 5.82
CA ARG A 142 -0.57 20.08 5.93
C ARG A 142 -0.70 19.37 4.58
N VAL A 143 -0.33 18.11 4.56
CA VAL A 143 -0.44 17.25 3.36
C VAL A 143 -1.24 16.02 3.70
N LEU A 144 -2.34 15.81 2.99
CA LEU A 144 -3.10 14.56 3.04
C LEU A 144 -2.59 13.63 1.94
N ILE A 145 -2.19 12.42 2.33
CA ILE A 145 -1.88 11.34 1.40
C ILE A 145 -2.96 10.28 1.57
N ALA A 146 -3.67 9.91 0.51
CA ALA A 146 -4.70 8.90 0.62
C ALA A 146 -4.70 7.95 -0.58
N SER A 147 -5.24 6.77 -0.36
CA SER A 147 -5.28 5.67 -1.33
C SER A 147 -6.55 4.85 -1.16
N GLY A 148 -7.11 4.44 -2.28
CA GLY A 148 -8.02 3.30 -2.36
C GLY A 148 -7.35 2.17 -3.11
N TYR A 149 -7.67 0.94 -2.75
CA TYR A 149 -7.11 -0.26 -3.36
C TYR A 149 -8.23 -1.26 -3.68
N ARG A 150 -8.40 -1.60 -4.95
CA ARG A 150 -9.47 -2.47 -5.45
C ARG A 150 -8.95 -3.60 -6.35
N ASN A 151 -7.70 -4.02 -6.19
CA ASN A 151 -7.09 -5.02 -7.05
C ASN A 151 -7.65 -6.45 -6.85
N CYS A 152 -8.56 -6.65 -5.91
CA CYS A 152 -9.36 -7.86 -5.82
C CYS A 152 -10.07 -8.20 -7.14
N ASP A 153 -10.46 -7.19 -7.93
CA ASP A 153 -11.14 -7.33 -9.21
C ASP A 153 -10.23 -7.84 -10.34
N LEU A 154 -8.91 -7.69 -10.17
CA LEU A 154 -7.92 -8.13 -11.15
C LEU A 154 -7.53 -9.61 -11.01
N ILE A 155 -8.11 -10.34 -10.06
CA ILE A 155 -7.75 -11.73 -9.76
C ILE A 155 -8.74 -12.70 -10.41
N ASN A 156 -8.26 -13.43 -11.37
CA ASN A 156 -8.94 -14.62 -11.88
C ASN A 156 -8.54 -15.84 -11.04
N TYR A 157 -9.42 -16.34 -10.18
CA TYR A 157 -9.14 -17.48 -9.30
C TYR A 157 -8.75 -18.77 -10.01
N SER A 158 -9.15 -18.95 -11.28
CA SER A 158 -8.78 -20.12 -12.08
C SER A 158 -7.39 -20.01 -12.73
N ASN A 159 -6.74 -18.83 -12.71
CA ASN A 159 -5.40 -18.66 -13.27
C ASN A 159 -4.32 -19.18 -12.30
N ILE A 160 -3.71 -20.32 -12.64
CA ILE A 160 -2.69 -20.96 -11.81
C ILE A 160 -1.39 -20.14 -11.72
N ARG A 161 -1.09 -19.31 -12.72
CA ARG A 161 0.14 -18.49 -12.76
C ARG A 161 0.12 -17.35 -11.75
N THR A 162 -1.08 -16.87 -11.37
CA THR A 162 -1.24 -15.75 -10.43
C THR A 162 -1.63 -16.18 -9.02
N ARG A 163 -1.51 -17.45 -8.67
CA ARG A 163 -1.89 -17.98 -7.34
C ARG A 163 -1.22 -17.25 -6.17
N PHE A 164 0.01 -16.77 -6.34
CA PHE A 164 0.71 -16.04 -5.29
C PHE A 164 0.06 -14.68 -4.96
N MET A 165 -0.75 -14.13 -5.87
CA MET A 165 -1.50 -12.88 -5.70
C MET A 165 -2.97 -13.09 -5.31
N ILE A 166 -3.38 -14.33 -5.01
CA ILE A 166 -4.77 -14.67 -4.70
C ILE A 166 -5.34 -13.90 -3.50
N SER A 167 -4.46 -13.39 -2.64
CA SER A 167 -4.79 -12.59 -1.46
C SER A 167 -5.10 -11.13 -1.74
N LEU A 168 -4.94 -10.62 -2.99
CA LEU A 168 -5.25 -9.22 -3.30
C LEU A 168 -6.69 -8.88 -2.95
N ALA A 169 -6.86 -7.81 -2.18
CA ALA A 169 -8.09 -7.44 -1.48
C ALA A 169 -8.52 -6.00 -1.83
N ALA A 170 -9.35 -5.39 -0.98
CA ALA A 170 -9.80 -4.01 -1.13
C ALA A 170 -9.78 -3.25 0.19
N SER A 171 -9.43 -1.96 0.14
CA SER A 171 -9.47 -1.03 1.29
C SER A 171 -9.27 0.42 0.88
N GLY A 172 -9.49 1.35 1.82
CA GLY A 172 -9.09 2.74 1.73
C GLY A 172 -8.25 3.16 2.94
N VAL A 173 -7.25 4.01 2.73
CA VAL A 173 -6.44 4.59 3.80
C VAL A 173 -6.14 6.06 3.53
N ALA A 174 -5.88 6.82 4.60
CA ALA A 174 -5.38 8.17 4.53
C ALA A 174 -4.46 8.48 5.71
N ILE A 175 -3.49 9.35 5.49
CA ILE A 175 -2.60 9.89 6.52
C ILE A 175 -2.44 11.39 6.30
N LEU A 176 -2.61 12.16 7.35
CA LEU A 176 -2.40 13.60 7.36
C LEU A 176 -1.07 13.91 8.02
N LEU A 177 -0.17 14.49 7.26
CA LEU A 177 1.13 14.93 7.72
C LEU A 177 1.12 16.44 7.97
N LYS A 178 1.80 16.86 9.05
CA LYS A 178 1.92 18.25 9.43
C LYS A 178 3.38 18.64 9.61
N ARG A 179 3.72 19.82 9.06
CA ARG A 179 5.01 20.47 9.26
C ARG A 179 5.13 20.98 10.70
N ASP A 180 6.35 20.97 11.22
CA ASP A 180 6.71 21.44 12.57
C ASP A 180 5.86 20.76 13.68
N HIS A 181 5.58 19.46 13.46
CA HIS A 181 4.82 18.62 14.37
C HIS A 181 5.74 17.55 14.97
N PRO A 182 6.12 17.68 16.27
CA PRO A 182 7.08 16.78 16.89
C PRO A 182 6.48 15.42 17.27
N GLU A 183 5.16 15.33 17.43
CA GLU A 183 4.48 14.08 17.77
C GLU A 183 4.34 13.18 16.54
N ASN A 184 4.45 11.86 16.75
CA ASN A 184 4.36 10.85 15.69
C ASN A 184 5.31 11.19 14.51
N ALA A 185 6.57 11.49 14.84
CA ALA A 185 7.54 12.05 13.91
C ALA A 185 7.88 11.10 12.78
N LEU A 186 7.62 11.52 11.55
CA LEU A 186 8.04 10.83 10.34
C LEU A 186 9.56 10.99 10.15
N LEU A 187 10.28 9.89 10.28
CA LEU A 187 11.74 9.84 10.20
C LEU A 187 12.21 9.63 8.76
N ALA A 188 13.11 8.69 8.53
CA ALA A 188 13.61 8.40 7.19
C ALA A 188 12.75 7.35 6.48
N SER A 189 12.75 7.46 5.16
CA SER A 189 12.22 6.45 4.25
C SER A 189 13.28 6.07 3.23
N ALA A 190 13.28 4.81 2.81
CA ALA A 190 14.17 4.29 1.77
C ALA A 190 13.34 3.53 0.74
N VAL A 191 13.76 3.62 -0.53
CA VAL A 191 13.15 2.89 -1.65
C VAL A 191 14.27 2.32 -2.53
N ILE A 192 14.10 1.08 -2.98
CA ILE A 192 14.95 0.39 -3.96
C ILE A 192 14.04 -0.02 -5.11
N THR A 193 14.50 0.10 -6.34
CA THR A 193 13.80 -0.38 -7.53
C THR A 193 14.73 -1.24 -8.37
N ASP A 194 14.17 -2.24 -9.04
CA ASP A 194 14.88 -3.08 -9.98
C ASP A 194 14.07 -3.29 -11.25
N GLY A 195 14.50 -2.69 -12.33
CA GLY A 195 13.81 -2.71 -13.62
C GLY A 195 13.84 -4.03 -14.35
N GLN A 196 14.70 -4.99 -13.97
CA GLN A 196 14.74 -6.30 -14.62
C GLN A 196 13.47 -7.15 -14.39
N PHE A 197 12.59 -6.71 -13.47
CA PHE A 197 11.30 -7.35 -13.16
C PHE A 197 10.09 -6.63 -13.76
N CYS A 198 10.28 -5.62 -14.61
CA CYS A 198 9.20 -4.73 -15.05
C CYS A 198 8.11 -5.44 -15.87
N GLU A 199 8.42 -6.56 -16.50
CA GLU A 199 7.49 -7.36 -17.31
C GLU A 199 7.06 -8.68 -16.66
N ASP A 200 7.34 -8.88 -15.37
CA ASP A 200 7.02 -10.14 -14.70
C ASP A 200 5.54 -10.24 -14.33
N VAL A 201 4.87 -9.13 -13.99
CA VAL A 201 3.47 -9.12 -13.56
C VAL A 201 2.76 -7.90 -14.13
N TYR A 202 1.73 -8.13 -14.93
CA TYR A 202 0.93 -7.06 -15.53
C TYR A 202 -0.46 -7.55 -15.93
N VAL A 203 -1.34 -6.63 -16.35
CA VAL A 203 -2.60 -6.93 -17.04
C VAL A 203 -2.34 -6.84 -18.53
N PRO A 204 -2.44 -7.93 -19.30
CA PRO A 204 -2.05 -7.94 -20.71
C PRO A 204 -2.91 -7.05 -21.61
N GLY A 205 -4.22 -7.01 -21.36
CA GLY A 205 -5.18 -6.30 -22.21
C GLY A 205 -5.55 -4.91 -21.70
N GLY A 206 -5.90 -4.02 -22.60
CA GLY A 206 -6.34 -2.65 -22.29
C GLY A 206 -5.26 -1.57 -22.42
N GLY A 207 -3.99 -1.97 -22.51
CA GLY A 207 -2.89 -1.06 -22.85
C GLY A 207 -2.68 -0.93 -24.38
N SER A 208 -1.67 -0.17 -24.78
CA SER A 208 -1.36 0.07 -26.20
C SER A 208 -0.91 -1.18 -26.98
N GLY A 209 -0.41 -2.20 -26.27
CA GLY A 209 -0.01 -3.47 -26.89
C GLY A 209 -1.20 -4.33 -27.34
N ILE A 210 -2.25 -4.37 -26.51
CA ILE A 210 -3.52 -5.07 -26.81
C ILE A 210 -4.67 -4.12 -26.50
N PRO A 211 -4.96 -3.17 -27.40
CA PRO A 211 -5.90 -2.08 -27.14
C PRO A 211 -7.35 -2.54 -27.14
N MET A 212 -8.17 -1.89 -26.31
CA MET A 212 -9.64 -2.02 -26.29
C MET A 212 -10.32 -1.01 -27.22
N THR A 213 -9.61 0.03 -27.63
CA THR A 213 -10.12 1.12 -28.47
C THR A 213 -9.11 1.49 -29.53
N THR A 214 -9.58 2.07 -30.63
CA THR A 214 -8.74 2.66 -31.69
C THR A 214 -9.10 4.13 -31.93
N ALA A 215 -8.21 4.85 -32.60
CA ALA A 215 -8.54 6.18 -33.12
C ALA A 215 -9.73 6.06 -34.11
N GLY A 216 -10.68 6.99 -34.01
CA GLY A 216 -11.87 6.99 -34.87
C GLY A 216 -13.08 6.23 -34.33
N GLY A 217 -12.93 5.45 -33.25
CA GLY A 217 -14.06 4.84 -32.53
C GLY A 217 -14.41 3.41 -32.99
N ASP A 218 -13.64 2.81 -33.90
CA ASP A 218 -13.83 1.42 -34.28
C ASP A 218 -13.40 0.49 -33.13
N ILE A 219 -14.11 -0.64 -32.97
CA ILE A 219 -13.74 -1.67 -32.00
C ILE A 219 -12.68 -2.58 -32.66
N PRO A 220 -11.43 -2.58 -32.15
CA PRO A 220 -10.40 -3.43 -32.72
C PRO A 220 -10.68 -4.90 -32.42
N PRO A 221 -10.24 -5.86 -33.29
CA PRO A 221 -10.35 -7.30 -33.03
C PRO A 221 -9.75 -7.70 -31.68
N THR A 222 -8.69 -7.02 -31.24
CA THR A 222 -8.04 -7.23 -29.93
C THR A 222 -8.96 -7.01 -28.74
N ALA A 223 -10.00 -6.17 -28.84
CA ALA A 223 -10.97 -5.95 -27.77
C ALA A 223 -11.76 -7.23 -27.46
N TYR A 224 -12.14 -7.99 -28.49
CA TYR A 224 -12.81 -9.28 -28.32
C TYR A 224 -11.87 -10.32 -27.72
N GLU A 225 -10.59 -10.33 -28.11
CA GLU A 225 -9.59 -11.22 -27.52
C GLU A 225 -9.37 -10.94 -26.02
N VAL A 226 -9.38 -9.68 -25.61
CA VAL A 226 -9.23 -9.30 -24.20
C VAL A 226 -10.33 -9.95 -23.36
N ILE A 227 -11.57 -9.92 -23.84
CA ILE A 227 -12.72 -10.49 -23.11
C ILE A 227 -12.66 -12.03 -23.15
N GLU A 228 -12.52 -12.61 -24.34
CA GLU A 228 -12.55 -14.06 -24.55
C GLU A 228 -11.42 -14.77 -23.80
N LYS A 229 -10.20 -14.26 -23.92
CA LYS A 229 -9.00 -14.82 -23.29
C LYS A 229 -8.77 -14.33 -21.86
N LYS A 230 -9.66 -13.49 -21.32
CA LYS A 230 -9.56 -12.91 -19.95
C LYS A 230 -8.25 -12.15 -19.72
N LEU A 231 -7.78 -11.41 -20.73
CA LEU A 231 -6.54 -10.64 -20.66
C LEU A 231 -6.66 -9.36 -19.82
N ASN A 232 -7.85 -9.05 -19.36
CA ASN A 232 -8.15 -7.94 -18.41
C ASN A 232 -7.86 -8.29 -16.93
N TYR A 233 -7.36 -9.48 -16.66
CA TYR A 233 -6.90 -9.89 -15.33
C TYR A 233 -5.38 -9.87 -15.23
N LEU A 234 -4.86 -9.80 -14.01
CA LEU A 234 -3.42 -9.96 -13.76
C LEU A 234 -2.91 -11.30 -14.28
N ASP A 235 -1.74 -11.27 -14.88
CA ASP A 235 -1.04 -12.44 -15.36
C ASP A 235 0.47 -12.38 -15.06
N VAL A 236 1.10 -13.55 -15.11
CA VAL A 236 2.54 -13.76 -14.99
C VAL A 236 2.96 -14.61 -16.17
N PRO A 237 3.58 -14.02 -17.20
CA PRO A 237 3.96 -14.74 -18.41
C PRO A 237 4.88 -15.93 -18.14
N ASP A 238 5.89 -15.72 -17.29
CA ASP A 238 6.87 -16.76 -16.90
C ASP A 238 7.04 -16.81 -15.36
N PRO A 239 6.16 -17.58 -14.66
CA PRO A 239 6.23 -17.69 -13.20
C PRO A 239 7.51 -18.33 -12.67
N GLU A 240 8.16 -19.22 -13.44
CA GLU A 240 9.37 -19.91 -13.04
C GLU A 240 10.58 -18.95 -13.09
N ALA A 241 10.76 -18.25 -14.20
CA ALA A 241 11.81 -17.27 -14.34
C ALA A 241 11.68 -16.14 -13.30
N MET A 242 10.46 -15.61 -13.11
CA MET A 242 10.18 -14.63 -12.06
C MET A 242 10.55 -15.16 -10.68
N LYS A 243 10.11 -16.38 -10.33
CA LYS A 243 10.40 -16.99 -9.02
C LYS A 243 11.90 -17.13 -8.78
N ASN A 244 12.66 -17.64 -9.75
CA ASN A 244 14.10 -17.85 -9.61
C ASN A 244 14.82 -16.53 -9.33
N ARG A 245 14.49 -15.44 -10.04
CA ARG A 245 15.07 -14.11 -9.78
C ARG A 245 14.66 -13.54 -8.42
N LEU A 246 13.37 -13.68 -8.03
CA LEU A 246 12.88 -13.18 -6.75
C LEU A 246 13.45 -13.92 -5.54
N ASP A 247 13.64 -15.24 -5.65
CA ASP A 247 14.22 -16.06 -4.57
C ASP A 247 15.65 -15.58 -4.21
N GLU A 248 16.41 -15.08 -5.19
CA GLU A 248 17.76 -14.55 -4.96
C GLU A 248 17.77 -13.15 -4.34
N LEU A 249 16.89 -12.27 -4.75
CA LEU A 249 16.99 -10.82 -4.51
C LEU A 249 15.96 -10.27 -3.55
N SER A 250 14.74 -10.84 -3.52
CA SER A 250 13.62 -10.19 -2.87
C SER A 250 13.79 -10.01 -1.37
N MET A 251 14.16 -11.09 -0.66
CA MET A 251 14.33 -11.02 0.81
C MET A 251 15.53 -10.16 1.19
N SER A 252 16.63 -10.24 0.42
CA SER A 252 17.82 -9.41 0.63
C SER A 252 17.49 -7.91 0.47
N ASN A 253 16.82 -7.53 -0.61
CA ASN A 253 16.41 -6.15 -0.85
C ASN A 253 15.42 -5.66 0.22
N PHE A 254 14.52 -6.54 0.68
CA PHE A 254 13.56 -6.21 1.74
C PHE A 254 14.27 -5.86 3.05
N ILE A 255 15.21 -6.70 3.49
CA ILE A 255 16.01 -6.43 4.70
C ILE A 255 16.89 -5.18 4.51
N LYS A 256 17.55 -5.06 3.35
CA LYS A 256 18.42 -3.91 3.04
C LYS A 256 17.68 -2.58 3.09
N VAL A 257 16.45 -2.51 2.56
CA VAL A 257 15.69 -1.26 2.56
C VAL A 257 15.19 -0.92 3.96
N ILE A 258 14.83 -1.92 4.79
CA ILE A 258 14.46 -1.75 6.19
C ILE A 258 15.63 -1.22 7.00
N ASP A 259 16.79 -1.87 6.90
CA ASP A 259 18.01 -1.44 7.58
C ASP A 259 18.40 -0.01 7.22
N LYS A 260 18.31 0.32 5.92
CA LYS A 260 18.59 1.67 5.45
C LYS A 260 17.66 2.70 6.09
N ALA A 261 16.36 2.45 6.13
CA ALA A 261 15.38 3.35 6.74
C ALA A 261 15.63 3.52 8.25
N ILE A 262 15.93 2.44 8.96
CA ILE A 262 16.24 2.46 10.40
C ILE A 262 17.54 3.25 10.66
N ASN A 263 18.63 2.94 9.96
CA ASN A 263 19.92 3.59 10.13
C ASN A 263 19.86 5.08 9.78
N ASP A 264 19.22 5.45 8.67
CA ASP A 264 19.02 6.84 8.27
C ASP A 264 18.13 7.61 9.26
N SER A 265 17.33 6.90 10.06
CA SER A 265 16.53 7.46 11.16
C SER A 265 17.33 7.64 12.46
N GLY A 266 18.58 7.16 12.53
CA GLY A 266 19.43 7.22 13.72
C GLY A 266 19.15 6.12 14.74
N TYR A 267 18.53 5.01 14.33
CA TYR A 267 18.17 3.86 15.17
C TYR A 267 18.84 2.57 14.69
N SER A 268 18.57 1.49 15.40
CA SER A 268 19.05 0.13 15.07
C SER A 268 17.87 -0.85 15.11
N ARG A 269 18.06 -2.07 14.63
CA ARG A 269 17.03 -3.13 14.67
C ARG A 269 16.50 -3.39 16.09
N LYS A 270 17.31 -3.17 17.14
CA LYS A 270 16.91 -3.37 18.54
C LYS A 270 15.83 -2.38 19.01
N ASP A 271 15.78 -1.25 18.34
CA ASP A 271 14.84 -0.17 18.69
C ASP A 271 13.47 -0.36 18.07
N ILE A 272 13.27 -1.39 17.22
CA ILE A 272 11.97 -1.68 16.61
C ILE A 272 10.94 -2.00 17.70
N GLY A 273 10.00 -1.09 17.91
CA GLY A 273 8.85 -1.27 18.80
C GLY A 273 7.71 -2.00 18.10
N TYR A 274 7.48 -1.69 16.81
CA TYR A 274 6.43 -2.30 16.00
C TYR A 274 6.87 -2.42 14.54
N LEU A 275 6.52 -3.56 13.92
CA LEU A 275 6.85 -3.86 12.52
C LEU A 275 5.57 -4.07 11.71
N GLY A 276 5.27 -3.13 10.82
CA GLY A 276 4.16 -3.17 9.88
C GLY A 276 4.62 -3.57 8.49
N LEU A 277 4.61 -4.87 8.20
CA LEU A 277 4.89 -5.39 6.85
C LEU A 277 3.61 -5.53 6.04
N LEU A 278 3.73 -5.45 4.71
CA LEU A 278 2.64 -5.84 3.84
C LEU A 278 2.23 -7.31 4.08
N HIS A 279 0.99 -7.65 3.72
CA HIS A 279 0.56 -9.06 3.75
C HIS A 279 1.37 -9.88 2.74
N MET A 280 2.00 -10.93 3.23
CA MET A 280 2.74 -11.91 2.45
C MET A 280 2.52 -13.32 3.03
N LYS A 281 3.06 -14.35 2.40
CA LYS A 281 2.99 -15.71 2.94
C LYS A 281 3.57 -15.76 4.37
N PRO A 282 2.97 -16.53 5.30
CA PRO A 282 3.43 -16.64 6.68
C PRO A 282 4.92 -16.90 6.82
N SER A 283 5.47 -17.83 6.03
CA SER A 283 6.90 -18.18 6.07
C SER A 283 7.82 -17.03 5.69
N ALA A 284 7.42 -16.19 4.71
CA ALA A 284 8.21 -15.02 4.33
C ALA A 284 8.10 -13.92 5.39
N PHE A 285 6.91 -13.71 5.96
CA PHE A 285 6.68 -12.77 7.04
C PHE A 285 7.52 -13.12 8.28
N GLU A 286 7.47 -14.38 8.70
CA GLU A 286 8.23 -14.88 9.85
C GLU A 286 9.74 -14.82 9.60
N TYR A 287 10.20 -15.08 8.36
CA TYR A 287 11.60 -14.93 8.00
C TYR A 287 12.11 -13.50 8.21
N VAL A 288 11.38 -12.51 7.65
CA VAL A 288 11.76 -11.09 7.78
C VAL A 288 11.75 -10.67 9.26
N ALA A 289 10.71 -11.01 10.01
CA ALA A 289 10.62 -10.67 11.43
C ALA A 289 11.78 -11.29 12.25
N LYS A 290 12.12 -12.56 11.98
CA LYS A 290 13.25 -13.26 12.61
C LYS A 290 14.59 -12.59 12.31
N GLU A 291 14.85 -12.26 11.05
CA GLU A 291 16.08 -11.58 10.63
C GLU A 291 16.24 -10.20 11.30
N LEU A 292 15.12 -9.52 11.56
CA LEU A 292 15.10 -8.24 12.25
C LEU A 292 15.09 -8.37 13.79
N GLY A 293 14.98 -9.58 14.33
CA GLY A 293 14.87 -9.81 15.78
C GLY A 293 13.54 -9.36 16.38
N VAL A 294 12.45 -9.38 15.58
CA VAL A 294 11.11 -8.94 15.97
C VAL A 294 10.21 -10.13 16.31
N ASP A 295 9.59 -10.09 17.49
CA ASP A 295 8.56 -11.06 17.87
C ASP A 295 7.25 -10.78 17.13
N VAL A 296 6.85 -11.71 16.28
CA VAL A 296 5.66 -11.59 15.42
C VAL A 296 4.34 -11.51 16.21
N ARG A 297 4.30 -12.03 17.43
CA ARG A 297 3.07 -12.05 18.24
C ARG A 297 2.83 -10.74 18.97
N THR A 298 3.90 -10.11 19.44
CA THR A 298 3.81 -8.92 20.29
C THR A 298 4.03 -7.62 19.50
N LYS A 299 4.80 -7.66 18.43
CA LYS A 299 5.22 -6.46 17.68
C LYS A 299 4.67 -6.37 16.25
N THR A 300 3.69 -7.20 15.90
CA THR A 300 2.97 -7.15 14.60
C THR A 300 1.49 -7.50 14.78
N THR A 301 0.67 -7.24 13.77
CA THR A 301 -0.76 -7.60 13.74
C THR A 301 -1.12 -8.54 12.60
N TYR A 302 -0.15 -9.21 12.02
CA TYR A 302 -0.36 -10.13 10.90
C TYR A 302 -1.41 -11.21 11.22
N TRP A 303 -1.23 -11.95 12.32
CA TRP A 303 -2.11 -13.03 12.74
C TRP A 303 -3.45 -12.55 13.34
N ASP A 304 -3.50 -11.31 13.82
CA ASP A 304 -4.71 -10.74 14.42
C ASP A 304 -5.72 -10.31 13.36
N GLU A 305 -5.23 -9.67 12.27
CA GLU A 305 -6.07 -8.98 11.29
C GLU A 305 -5.81 -9.38 9.84
N PHE A 306 -4.54 -9.37 9.37
CA PHE A 306 -4.26 -9.53 7.93
C PHE A 306 -4.69 -10.88 7.35
N VAL A 307 -4.62 -11.97 8.12
CA VAL A 307 -5.12 -13.28 7.71
C VAL A 307 -6.62 -13.29 7.39
N LYS A 308 -7.38 -12.30 7.86
CA LYS A 308 -8.84 -12.15 7.66
C LYS A 308 -9.20 -11.09 6.61
N LEU A 309 -8.21 -10.36 6.09
CA LEU A 309 -8.42 -9.21 5.21
C LEU A 309 -7.70 -9.34 3.87
N GLY A 310 -6.63 -10.14 3.81
CA GLY A 310 -5.79 -10.28 2.63
C GLY A 310 -4.82 -9.13 2.43
N HIS A 311 -4.22 -9.05 1.23
CA HIS A 311 -3.24 -8.06 0.84
C HIS A 311 -3.93 -6.83 0.21
N MET A 312 -3.81 -5.70 0.85
CA MET A 312 -4.43 -4.44 0.43
C MET A 312 -3.41 -3.48 -0.21
N GLY A 313 -2.37 -4.06 -0.83
CA GLY A 313 -1.34 -3.30 -1.57
C GLY A 313 -0.59 -2.31 -0.69
N GLN A 314 -0.40 -1.09 -1.22
CA GLN A 314 0.24 0.02 -0.49
C GLN A 314 -0.47 0.39 0.82
N ASN A 315 -1.75 0.02 0.97
CA ASN A 315 -2.55 0.36 2.13
C ASN A 315 -2.17 -0.48 3.37
N ASP A 316 -1.52 -1.63 3.20
CA ASP A 316 -1.17 -2.54 4.31
C ASP A 316 -0.39 -1.83 5.43
N CYS A 317 0.50 -0.89 5.10
CA CYS A 317 1.29 -0.17 6.10
C CYS A 317 0.41 0.68 7.04
N LEU A 318 -0.54 1.44 6.49
CA LEU A 318 -1.45 2.26 7.29
C LEU A 318 -2.54 1.43 7.96
N MET A 319 -2.97 0.33 7.34
CA MET A 319 -3.81 -0.67 8.01
C MET A 319 -3.08 -1.28 9.21
N SER A 320 -1.79 -1.58 9.05
CA SER A 320 -0.96 -2.09 10.15
C SER A 320 -0.82 -1.08 11.29
N LEU A 321 -0.70 0.23 10.99
CA LEU A 321 -0.73 1.28 12.00
C LEU A 321 -2.04 1.27 12.80
N GLU A 322 -3.18 1.30 12.11
CA GLU A 322 -4.50 1.25 12.76
C GLU A 322 -4.65 0.03 13.66
N PHE A 323 -4.28 -1.15 13.16
CA PHE A 323 -4.38 -2.39 13.92
C PHE A 323 -3.39 -2.45 15.08
N GLY A 324 -2.16 -1.95 14.89
CA GLY A 324 -1.15 -1.88 15.94
C GLY A 324 -1.62 -1.04 17.14
N ILE A 325 -2.27 0.09 16.88
CA ILE A 325 -2.88 0.95 17.90
C ILE A 325 -4.09 0.26 18.52
N LYS A 326 -5.03 -0.25 17.72
CA LYS A 326 -6.23 -0.96 18.17
C LYS A 326 -5.93 -2.13 19.11
N HIS A 327 -4.88 -2.89 18.82
CA HIS A 327 -4.47 -4.05 19.62
C HIS A 327 -3.44 -3.70 20.72
N ASN A 328 -3.17 -2.40 20.97
CA ASN A 328 -2.18 -1.94 21.95
C ASN A 328 -0.77 -2.51 21.75
N LYS A 329 -0.38 -2.79 20.49
CA LYS A 329 0.94 -3.26 20.09
C LYS A 329 1.88 -2.12 19.70
N ILE A 330 1.34 -0.92 19.42
CA ILE A 330 2.08 0.34 19.26
C ILE A 330 1.87 1.17 20.50
N LYS A 331 2.96 1.64 21.09
CA LYS A 331 2.97 2.45 22.32
C LYS A 331 3.72 3.75 22.11
N PRO A 332 3.42 4.80 22.89
CA PRO A 332 4.25 6.00 22.91
C PRO A 332 5.72 5.67 23.15
N GLY A 333 6.60 6.23 22.33
CA GLY A 333 8.03 5.97 22.36
C GLY A 333 8.51 4.84 21.42
N ASP A 334 7.62 4.08 20.78
CA ASP A 334 8.01 3.03 19.85
C ASP A 334 8.59 3.59 18.55
N LEU A 335 9.58 2.88 18.01
CA LEU A 335 9.95 3.01 16.62
C LEU A 335 9.04 2.08 15.79
N VAL A 336 8.13 2.68 15.05
CA VAL A 336 7.25 1.98 14.12
C VAL A 336 7.95 1.92 12.78
N VAL A 337 8.16 0.71 12.26
CA VAL A 337 8.81 0.47 10.96
C VAL A 337 7.80 -0.14 10.01
N PHE A 338 7.56 0.55 8.91
CA PHE A 338 6.77 0.03 7.78
C PHE A 338 7.66 -0.48 6.69
N ALA A 339 7.28 -1.58 6.03
CA ALA A 339 7.95 -2.02 4.82
C ALA A 339 7.02 -2.76 3.87
N ALA A 340 7.22 -2.53 2.58
CA ALA A 340 6.46 -3.13 1.51
C ALA A 340 7.35 -3.46 0.31
N ALA A 341 6.94 -4.47 -0.46
CA ALA A 341 7.50 -4.79 -1.76
C ALA A 341 6.37 -4.82 -2.81
N GLY A 342 6.57 -4.16 -3.92
CA GLY A 342 5.59 -4.06 -5.02
C GLY A 342 6.13 -4.66 -6.31
N ILE A 343 5.19 -5.08 -7.15
CA ILE A 343 5.53 -5.57 -8.49
C ILE A 343 6.22 -4.47 -9.31
N GLY A 344 7.14 -4.88 -10.18
CA GLY A 344 7.85 -3.96 -11.03
C GLY A 344 9.38 -4.11 -11.06
N TYR A 345 10.22 -4.42 -10.06
CA TYR A 345 9.84 -4.48 -8.66
C TYR A 345 10.38 -3.30 -7.87
N CYS A 346 9.75 -3.03 -6.74
CA CYS A 346 10.22 -2.03 -5.79
C CYS A 346 10.14 -2.55 -4.35
N TRP A 347 11.03 -2.08 -3.49
CA TRP A 347 11.04 -2.33 -2.04
C TRP A 347 11.11 -0.97 -1.35
N GLY A 348 10.29 -0.78 -0.35
CA GLY A 348 10.27 0.46 0.42
C GLY A 348 10.14 0.21 1.91
N ALA A 349 10.76 1.08 2.72
CA ALA A 349 10.59 1.09 4.17
C ALA A 349 10.56 2.52 4.68
N SER A 350 9.86 2.74 5.79
CA SER A 350 9.76 4.03 6.48
C SER A 350 9.70 3.84 7.98
N CYS A 351 10.26 4.81 8.72
CA CYS A 351 10.23 4.83 10.17
C CYS A 351 9.40 6.00 10.69
N ILE A 352 8.60 5.75 11.72
CA ILE A 352 7.88 6.76 12.49
C ILE A 352 8.24 6.59 13.97
N LYS A 353 8.65 7.66 14.63
CA LYS A 353 8.79 7.68 16.10
C LYS A 353 7.43 8.00 16.68
N TRP A 354 6.75 7.00 17.19
CA TRP A 354 5.40 7.15 17.70
C TRP A 354 5.38 7.87 19.04
N GLY A 355 4.64 8.94 19.15
CA GLY A 355 4.59 9.78 20.35
C GLY A 355 3.28 9.64 21.10
N LYS A 356 2.13 9.55 20.38
CA LYS A 356 0.80 9.59 20.98
C LYS A 356 -0.22 8.84 20.12
N ASN A 357 -1.11 8.11 20.78
CA ASN A 357 -2.25 7.42 20.14
C ASN A 357 -3.45 8.34 19.96
#